data_ccf5e9148ea0e2ab924fb87c059eeb23
#
_entry.id   ccf5e9148ea0e2ab924fb87c059eeb23
#
_cell.length_a   1.000
_cell.length_b   1.000
_cell.length_c   1.000
_cell.angle_alpha   90.00
_cell.angle_beta   90.00
_cell.angle_gamma   90.00
#
_symmetry.space_group_name_H-M   'P 1'
#
loop_
_entity.id
_entity.type
_entity.pdbx_description
1 polymer ?
#
loop_
_entity_poly.entity_id
_entity_poly.type
_entity_poly.pdbx_seq_one_letter_code
_entity_poly.pdbx_strand_id
1 'polypeptide(L)'
;LDEHHEAQEQVGFADRILLTKTDLVNPDEVRALRQRLARMNPRARIAESRQGVAALEDLLDIRGFNLNAILEIEPDFLSDVTHEHDDEITSFVFREKRPMDLEKIEDFLSAMVQVHGAQLLRYKGILNIHGVDRRVVFQGVHMLMGSDLAQPWAAGETRESKMVFIGKDLPREALEKGLTRSVA
;
A
#
# COMPACT_ATOMS: atom_id res chain seq x y z
N LEU A 1 2.73 -13.38 5.86
CA LEU A 1 3.02 -14.56 5.03
C LEU A 1 2.18 -15.78 5.40
N ASP A 2 1.84 -16.01 6.69
CA ASP A 2 1.10 -17.21 7.11
C ASP A 2 -0.39 -17.15 6.75
N GLU A 3 -0.94 -15.98 6.61
CA GLU A 3 -2.37 -15.70 6.40
C GLU A 3 -2.72 -15.36 4.94
N HIS A 4 -1.70 -15.15 4.10
CA HIS A 4 -1.91 -14.66 2.73
C HIS A 4 -1.17 -15.56 1.74
N HIS A 5 -1.93 -16.34 0.99
CA HIS A 5 -1.42 -17.27 -0.02
C HIS A 5 -0.69 -16.50 -1.15
N GLU A 6 -1.26 -15.37 -1.61
CA GLU A 6 -0.68 -14.54 -2.66
C GLU A 6 0.70 -14.00 -2.28
N ALA A 7 0.92 -13.69 -1.00
CA ALA A 7 2.23 -13.25 -0.53
C ALA A 7 3.26 -14.37 -0.55
N GLN A 8 2.83 -15.62 -0.33
CA GLN A 8 3.68 -16.80 -0.46
C GLN A 8 4.03 -17.08 -1.92
N GLU A 9 3.05 -16.97 -2.82
CA GLU A 9 3.25 -17.10 -4.26
C GLU A 9 4.23 -16.04 -4.77
N GLN A 10 4.02 -14.76 -4.43
CA GLN A 10 4.94 -13.68 -4.80
C GLN A 10 6.38 -13.97 -4.36
N VAL A 11 6.58 -14.50 -3.16
CA VAL A 11 7.91 -14.93 -2.70
C VAL A 11 8.42 -16.12 -3.51
N GLY A 12 7.55 -17.11 -3.79
CA GLY A 12 7.88 -18.31 -4.56
C GLY A 12 8.35 -18.01 -5.99
N PHE A 13 7.73 -17.01 -6.63
CA PHE A 13 8.04 -16.59 -8.00
C PHE A 13 9.10 -15.50 -8.13
N ALA A 14 9.56 -14.91 -7.01
CA ALA A 14 10.51 -13.82 -7.05
C ALA A 14 11.90 -14.28 -7.53
N ASP A 15 12.47 -13.60 -8.50
CA ASP A 15 13.89 -13.76 -8.87
C ASP A 15 14.82 -13.09 -7.88
N ARG A 16 14.33 -11.99 -7.30
CA ARG A 16 15.01 -11.22 -6.25
C ARG A 16 14.05 -10.80 -5.16
N ILE A 17 14.53 -10.83 -3.94
CA ILE A 17 13.80 -10.36 -2.76
C ILE A 17 14.62 -9.27 -2.10
N LEU A 18 14.02 -8.09 -1.95
CA LEU A 18 14.64 -6.97 -1.26
C LEU A 18 13.98 -6.78 0.11
N LEU A 19 14.71 -7.06 1.18
CA LEU A 19 14.28 -6.78 2.54
C LEU A 19 14.49 -5.30 2.83
N THR A 20 13.40 -4.58 3.04
CA THR A 20 13.42 -3.15 3.37
C THR A 20 13.16 -2.93 4.85
N LYS A 21 13.54 -1.73 5.35
CA LYS A 21 13.28 -1.33 6.74
C LYS A 21 13.95 -2.25 7.78
N THR A 22 15.05 -2.88 7.42
CA THR A 22 15.80 -3.77 8.32
C THR A 22 16.47 -3.02 9.48
N ASP A 23 16.53 -1.71 9.39
CA ASP A 23 16.97 -0.78 10.45
C ASP A 23 15.94 -0.59 11.56
N LEU A 24 14.67 -0.97 11.35
CA LEU A 24 13.57 -0.79 12.31
C LEU A 24 13.33 -2.02 13.20
N VAL A 25 14.04 -3.12 12.95
CA VAL A 25 13.82 -4.40 13.63
C VAL A 25 15.13 -4.98 14.15
N ASN A 26 15.03 -5.95 15.07
CA ASN A 26 16.20 -6.62 15.63
C ASN A 26 16.92 -7.45 14.54
N PRO A 27 18.27 -7.46 14.52
CA PRO A 27 19.04 -8.29 13.58
C PRO A 27 18.71 -9.78 13.60
N ASP A 28 18.28 -10.32 14.74
CA ASP A 28 17.85 -11.72 14.85
C ASP A 28 16.54 -11.99 14.10
N GLU A 29 15.61 -11.04 14.11
CA GLU A 29 14.35 -11.11 13.35
C GLU A 29 14.62 -11.03 11.85
N VAL A 30 15.54 -10.16 11.43
CA VAL A 30 15.98 -10.09 10.02
C VAL A 30 16.56 -11.42 9.57
N ARG A 31 17.43 -12.04 10.39
CA ARG A 31 18.01 -13.35 10.09
C ARG A 31 16.96 -14.45 9.99
N ALA A 32 16.03 -14.49 10.93
CA ALA A 32 14.94 -15.46 10.94
C ALA A 32 14.05 -15.33 9.69
N LEU A 33 13.68 -14.10 9.34
CA LEU A 33 12.91 -13.82 8.12
C LEU A 33 13.68 -14.24 6.87
N ARG A 34 14.96 -13.88 6.77
CA ARG A 34 15.82 -14.26 5.65
C ARG A 34 15.91 -15.77 5.47
N GLN A 35 16.08 -16.51 6.55
CA GLN A 35 16.11 -17.99 6.53
C GLN A 35 14.76 -18.57 6.08
N ARG A 36 13.66 -17.98 6.51
CA ARG A 36 12.32 -18.39 6.11
C ARG A 36 12.10 -18.18 4.61
N LEU A 37 12.42 -17.00 4.09
CA LEU A 37 12.31 -16.67 2.67
C LEU A 37 13.21 -17.55 1.80
N ALA A 38 14.42 -17.83 2.24
CA ALA A 38 15.33 -18.74 1.54
C ALA A 38 14.83 -20.20 1.50
N ARG A 39 14.04 -20.62 2.49
CA ARG A 39 13.36 -21.94 2.45
C ARG A 39 12.16 -21.95 1.50
N MET A 40 11.43 -20.84 1.40
CA MET A 40 10.30 -20.70 0.48
C MET A 40 10.76 -20.61 -0.97
N ASN A 41 11.83 -19.84 -1.22
CA ASN A 41 12.42 -19.70 -2.55
C ASN A 41 13.96 -19.74 -2.47
N PRO A 42 14.56 -20.93 -2.60
CA PRO A 42 16.01 -21.10 -2.55
C PRO A 42 16.74 -20.52 -3.78
N ARG A 43 16.02 -20.16 -4.85
CA ARG A 43 16.57 -19.58 -6.07
C ARG A 43 16.70 -18.05 -6.00
N ALA A 44 15.83 -17.41 -5.22
CA ALA A 44 15.83 -15.96 -5.11
C ALA A 44 17.07 -15.44 -4.39
N ARG A 45 17.72 -14.47 -4.98
CA ARG A 45 18.77 -13.72 -4.27
C ARG A 45 18.10 -12.73 -3.31
N ILE A 46 18.44 -12.82 -2.02
CA ILE A 46 17.90 -11.94 -0.99
C ILE A 46 18.93 -10.88 -0.65
N ALA A 47 18.59 -9.62 -0.89
CA ALA A 47 19.36 -8.42 -0.54
C ALA A 47 18.66 -7.60 0.54
N GLU A 48 19.39 -6.70 1.19
CA GLU A 48 18.86 -5.77 2.19
C GLU A 48 18.92 -4.34 1.68
N SER A 49 17.93 -3.56 2.06
CA SER A 49 17.89 -2.11 1.83
C SER A 49 17.61 -1.40 3.14
N ARG A 50 18.39 -0.35 3.41
CA ARG A 50 18.20 0.53 4.56
C ARG A 50 17.93 1.94 4.05
N GLN A 51 16.84 2.54 4.53
CA GLN A 51 16.42 3.89 4.14
C GLN A 51 16.36 4.12 2.62
N GLY A 52 15.96 3.09 1.87
CA GLY A 52 15.86 3.14 0.41
C GLY A 52 17.19 2.98 -0.36
N VAL A 53 18.31 2.78 0.32
CA VAL A 53 19.62 2.53 -0.30
C VAL A 53 19.77 1.03 -0.54
N ALA A 54 20.01 0.66 -1.80
CA ALA A 54 20.33 -0.71 -2.23
C ALA A 54 21.38 -0.65 -3.35
N ALA A 55 22.15 -1.71 -3.51
CA ALA A 55 23.10 -1.81 -4.60
C ALA A 55 22.34 -1.95 -5.93
N LEU A 56 22.72 -1.15 -6.94
CA LEU A 56 22.05 -1.17 -8.25
C LEU A 56 22.16 -2.56 -8.91
N GLU A 57 23.24 -3.27 -8.70
CA GLU A 57 23.44 -4.63 -9.19
C GLU A 57 22.42 -5.63 -8.62
N ASP A 58 21.86 -5.33 -7.46
CA ASP A 58 20.80 -6.12 -6.86
C ASP A 58 19.41 -5.82 -7.44
N LEU A 59 19.27 -4.72 -8.20
CA LEU A 59 17.99 -4.25 -8.75
C LEU A 59 17.93 -4.32 -10.28
N LEU A 60 19.07 -4.18 -10.96
CA LEU A 60 19.16 -4.13 -12.41
C LEU A 60 19.75 -5.41 -12.97
N ASP A 61 19.58 -5.61 -14.29
CA ASP A 61 20.05 -6.77 -15.06
C ASP A 61 19.62 -8.13 -14.47
N ILE A 62 18.41 -8.17 -13.93
CA ILE A 62 17.78 -9.40 -13.46
C ILE A 62 17.32 -10.17 -14.71
N ARG A 63 18.16 -11.06 -15.23
CA ARG A 63 17.79 -11.98 -16.32
C ARG A 63 16.97 -13.14 -15.78
N GLY A 64 15.87 -12.78 -15.06
CA GLY A 64 15.18 -13.69 -14.17
C GLY A 64 14.14 -14.56 -14.83
N PHE A 65 13.56 -14.17 -15.97
CA PHE A 65 12.50 -14.95 -16.59
C PHE A 65 13.03 -16.26 -17.20
N ASN A 66 12.89 -17.35 -16.44
CA ASN A 66 13.12 -18.70 -16.92
C ASN A 66 11.80 -19.48 -16.86
N LEU A 67 11.11 -19.56 -17.99
CA LEU A 67 9.83 -20.23 -18.10
C LEU A 67 9.89 -21.69 -17.61
N ASN A 68 10.96 -22.43 -17.94
CA ASN A 68 11.10 -23.81 -17.50
C ASN A 68 11.18 -23.93 -15.97
N ALA A 69 11.88 -22.99 -15.32
CA ALA A 69 11.97 -22.95 -13.87
C ALA A 69 10.61 -22.59 -13.22
N ILE A 70 9.81 -21.78 -13.87
CA ILE A 70 8.45 -21.44 -13.42
C ILE A 70 7.54 -22.67 -13.54
N LEU A 71 7.54 -23.35 -14.68
CA LEU A 71 6.72 -24.53 -14.91
C LEU A 71 7.11 -25.74 -14.01
N GLU A 72 8.34 -25.77 -13.49
CA GLU A 72 8.73 -26.76 -12.47
C GLU A 72 8.08 -26.47 -11.11
N ILE A 73 7.80 -25.22 -10.80
CA ILE A 73 7.17 -24.80 -9.53
C ILE A 73 5.64 -24.84 -9.68
N GLU A 74 5.13 -24.39 -10.80
CA GLU A 74 3.70 -24.30 -11.12
C GLU A 74 3.47 -24.77 -12.56
N PRO A 75 3.19 -26.07 -12.76
CA PRO A 75 2.96 -26.67 -14.08
C PRO A 75 1.83 -26.01 -14.87
N ASP A 76 0.84 -25.48 -14.14
CA ASP A 76 -0.36 -24.87 -14.72
C ASP A 76 -0.21 -23.36 -15.00
N PHE A 77 0.97 -22.79 -14.82
CA PHE A 77 1.25 -21.36 -15.03
C PHE A 77 0.79 -20.81 -16.40
N LEU A 78 0.82 -21.63 -17.43
CA LEU A 78 0.34 -21.27 -18.78
C LEU A 78 -1.12 -21.63 -19.03
N SER A 79 -1.75 -22.39 -18.14
CA SER A 79 -3.19 -22.61 -18.20
C SER A 79 -3.87 -21.41 -17.56
N ASP A 80 -4.95 -20.93 -18.18
CA ASP A 80 -5.75 -19.79 -17.73
C ASP A 80 -6.48 -20.20 -16.43
N VAL A 81 -5.74 -20.20 -15.34
CA VAL A 81 -6.29 -20.45 -14.01
C VAL A 81 -7.03 -19.19 -13.61
N THR A 82 -8.31 -19.32 -13.38
CA THR A 82 -9.11 -18.29 -12.73
C THR A 82 -8.38 -17.85 -11.46
N HIS A 83 -7.76 -16.70 -11.50
CA HIS A 83 -7.22 -16.08 -10.30
C HIS A 83 -8.37 -15.88 -9.32
N GLU A 84 -8.37 -16.61 -8.23
CA GLU A 84 -9.21 -16.28 -7.09
C GLU A 84 -8.70 -14.96 -6.54
N HIS A 85 -9.32 -13.87 -7.00
CA HIS A 85 -9.18 -12.61 -6.31
C HIS A 85 -9.81 -12.79 -4.92
N ASP A 86 -9.12 -12.33 -3.89
CA ASP A 86 -9.72 -12.20 -2.57
C ASP A 86 -10.86 -11.16 -2.71
N ASP A 87 -12.08 -11.63 -3.02
CA ASP A 87 -13.28 -10.83 -3.28
C ASP A 87 -13.67 -9.97 -2.07
N GLU A 88 -13.01 -10.17 -0.93
CA GLU A 88 -13.23 -9.43 0.29
C GLU A 88 -12.50 -8.07 0.30
N ILE A 89 -11.47 -7.87 -0.55
CA ILE A 89 -10.75 -6.59 -0.64
C ILE A 89 -11.40 -5.71 -1.72
N THR A 90 -11.90 -4.58 -1.28
CA THR A 90 -12.55 -3.60 -2.15
C THR A 90 -11.83 -2.26 -2.10
N SER A 91 -12.13 -1.43 -3.09
CA SER A 91 -11.65 -0.05 -3.10
C SER A 91 -12.74 0.91 -3.56
N PHE A 92 -12.67 2.16 -3.10
CA PHE A 92 -13.48 3.22 -3.67
C PHE A 92 -12.72 4.54 -3.64
N VAL A 93 -13.18 5.47 -4.49
CA VAL A 93 -12.62 6.81 -4.63
C VAL A 93 -13.68 7.83 -4.25
N PHE A 94 -13.35 8.67 -3.28
CA PHE A 94 -14.12 9.87 -2.94
C PHE A 94 -13.57 11.07 -3.72
N ARG A 95 -14.45 11.95 -4.21
CA ARG A 95 -14.10 13.20 -4.90
C ARG A 95 -14.99 14.32 -4.41
N GLU A 96 -14.40 15.50 -4.14
CA GLU A 96 -15.11 16.69 -3.72
C GLU A 96 -14.39 17.96 -4.22
N LYS A 97 -15.11 18.84 -4.89
CA LYS A 97 -14.55 20.10 -5.40
C LYS A 97 -14.62 21.24 -4.37
N ARG A 98 -15.59 21.19 -3.48
CA ARG A 98 -15.70 22.18 -2.41
C ARG A 98 -14.52 22.01 -1.46
N PRO A 99 -13.98 23.11 -0.91
CA PRO A 99 -12.92 23.01 0.10
C PRO A 99 -13.38 22.20 1.32
N MET A 100 -12.45 21.43 1.88
CA MET A 100 -12.68 20.67 3.11
C MET A 100 -12.22 21.51 4.31
N ASP A 101 -12.86 21.30 5.44
CA ASP A 101 -12.44 21.84 6.74
C ASP A 101 -11.38 20.91 7.35
N LEU A 102 -10.21 21.46 7.69
CA LEU A 102 -9.08 20.65 8.16
C LEU A 102 -9.40 19.93 9.48
N GLU A 103 -9.97 20.62 10.44
CA GLU A 103 -10.28 20.08 11.77
C GLU A 103 -11.31 18.94 11.66
N LYS A 104 -12.40 19.19 10.92
CA LYS A 104 -13.44 18.17 10.71
C LYS A 104 -12.91 16.91 10.00
N ILE A 105 -12.03 17.08 8.98
CA ILE A 105 -11.51 15.92 8.25
C ILE A 105 -10.51 15.14 9.08
N GLU A 106 -9.66 15.79 9.87
CA GLU A 106 -8.72 15.14 10.78
C GLU A 106 -9.44 14.36 11.88
N ASP A 107 -10.44 14.96 12.50
CA ASP A 107 -11.28 14.30 13.51
C ASP A 107 -12.00 13.09 12.93
N PHE A 108 -12.62 13.26 11.76
CA PHE A 108 -13.32 12.17 11.09
C PHE A 108 -12.40 11.02 10.73
N LEU A 109 -11.26 11.30 10.09
CA LEU A 109 -10.30 10.26 9.69
C LEU A 109 -9.68 9.56 10.92
N SER A 110 -9.39 10.32 11.98
CA SER A 110 -8.91 9.76 13.24
C SER A 110 -9.92 8.79 13.86
N ALA A 111 -11.20 9.18 13.91
CA ALA A 111 -12.26 8.31 14.41
C ALA A 111 -12.44 7.07 13.52
N MET A 112 -12.39 7.22 12.19
CA MET A 112 -12.49 6.10 11.25
C MET A 112 -11.33 5.10 11.41
N VAL A 113 -10.12 5.58 11.60
CA VAL A 113 -8.95 4.74 11.84
C VAL A 113 -9.07 3.98 13.17
N GLN A 114 -9.59 4.62 14.23
CA GLN A 114 -9.79 3.96 15.51
C GLN A 114 -10.85 2.84 15.45
N VAL A 115 -11.94 3.06 14.70
CA VAL A 115 -13.06 2.10 14.63
C VAL A 115 -12.82 1.03 13.57
N HIS A 116 -12.30 1.40 12.42
CA HIS A 116 -12.20 0.54 11.23
C HIS A 116 -10.76 0.33 10.73
N GLY A 117 -9.76 0.72 11.49
CA GLY A 117 -8.36 0.66 11.06
C GLY A 117 -7.88 -0.74 10.66
N ALA A 118 -8.41 -1.79 11.29
CA ALA A 118 -8.12 -3.18 10.93
C ALA A 118 -8.65 -3.55 9.52
N GLN A 119 -9.76 -2.92 9.10
CA GLN A 119 -10.38 -3.11 7.78
C GLN A 119 -9.75 -2.22 6.71
N LEU A 120 -9.16 -1.06 7.11
CA LEU A 120 -8.52 -0.10 6.24
C LEU A 120 -7.09 -0.54 5.92
N LEU A 121 -6.88 -1.29 4.85
CA LEU A 121 -5.54 -1.75 4.45
C LEU A 121 -4.66 -0.59 4.00
N ARG A 122 -5.22 0.31 3.22
CA ARG A 122 -4.51 1.50 2.70
C ARG A 122 -5.50 2.61 2.38
N TYR A 123 -5.11 3.83 2.67
CA TYR A 123 -5.82 5.01 2.21
C TYR A 123 -4.83 6.11 1.90
N LYS A 124 -5.12 6.87 0.87
CA LYS A 124 -4.35 8.07 0.55
C LYS A 124 -5.15 9.03 -0.30
N GLY A 125 -4.79 10.29 -0.23
CA GLY A 125 -5.43 11.31 -1.04
C GLY A 125 -4.77 12.66 -0.99
N ILE A 126 -5.29 13.52 -1.83
CA ILE A 126 -4.96 14.94 -1.86
C ILE A 126 -6.23 15.68 -1.47
N LEU A 127 -6.11 16.61 -0.55
CA LEU A 127 -7.22 17.41 -0.05
C LEU A 127 -7.04 18.88 -0.45
N ASN A 128 -8.14 19.48 -0.92
CA ASN A 128 -8.32 20.90 -1.06
C ASN A 128 -8.88 21.43 0.26
N ILE A 129 -8.03 22.03 1.10
CA ILE A 129 -8.41 22.52 2.42
C ILE A 129 -8.71 24.02 2.35
N HIS A 130 -9.80 24.43 3.01
CA HIS A 130 -10.19 25.83 3.11
C HIS A 130 -9.06 26.67 3.73
N GLY A 131 -8.73 27.79 3.08
CA GLY A 131 -7.68 28.70 3.54
C GLY A 131 -6.24 28.20 3.32
N VAL A 132 -6.03 27.04 2.68
CA VAL A 132 -4.69 26.50 2.39
C VAL A 132 -4.44 26.48 0.87
N ASP A 133 -3.40 27.20 0.42
CA ASP A 133 -3.03 27.28 -1.00
C ASP A 133 -2.17 26.12 -1.51
N ARG A 134 -1.91 25.16 -0.65
CA ARG A 134 -1.12 23.95 -0.97
C ARG A 134 -2.01 22.71 -0.89
N ARG A 135 -1.65 21.69 -1.63
CA ARG A 135 -2.26 20.38 -1.48
C ARG A 135 -1.91 19.82 -0.11
N VAL A 136 -2.89 19.34 0.62
CA VAL A 136 -2.68 18.57 1.82
C VAL A 136 -2.76 17.10 1.43
N VAL A 137 -1.71 16.34 1.67
CA VAL A 137 -1.66 14.89 1.38
C VAL A 137 -1.96 14.13 2.66
N PHE A 138 -2.95 13.25 2.60
CA PHE A 138 -3.23 12.26 3.62
C PHE A 138 -2.85 10.87 3.13
N GLN A 139 -2.22 10.09 3.99
CA GLN A 139 -1.92 8.70 3.70
C GLN A 139 -1.91 7.86 4.97
N GLY A 140 -2.27 6.59 4.81
CA GLY A 140 -2.22 5.67 5.93
C GLY A 140 -2.26 4.22 5.51
N VAL A 141 -1.86 3.38 6.45
CA VAL A 141 -1.86 1.93 6.38
C VAL A 141 -2.35 1.42 7.72
N HIS A 142 -3.48 0.71 7.72
CA HIS A 142 -4.13 0.26 8.95
C HIS A 142 -4.34 1.41 9.96
N MET A 143 -3.79 1.27 11.16
CA MET A 143 -3.91 2.23 12.25
C MET A 143 -2.95 3.43 12.14
N LEU A 144 -2.02 3.41 11.21
CA LEU A 144 -1.05 4.49 11.01
C LEU A 144 -1.58 5.50 10.00
N MET A 145 -1.67 6.75 10.42
CA MET A 145 -2.09 7.86 9.58
C MET A 145 -1.07 9.00 9.65
N GLY A 146 -0.86 9.67 8.54
CA GLY A 146 -0.03 10.87 8.46
C GLY A 146 -0.56 11.86 7.42
N SER A 147 -0.28 13.13 7.66
CA SER A 147 -0.56 14.22 6.71
C SER A 147 0.67 15.07 6.48
N ASP A 148 0.78 15.65 5.29
CA ASP A 148 1.87 16.56 4.92
C ASP A 148 1.41 17.59 3.89
N LEU A 149 2.12 18.72 3.83
CA LEU A 149 1.91 19.75 2.83
C LEU A 149 2.73 19.46 1.57
N ALA A 150 2.04 19.21 0.48
CA ALA A 150 2.67 19.01 -0.83
C ALA A 150 2.84 20.33 -1.61
N GLN A 151 3.03 20.24 -2.91
CA GLN A 151 3.19 21.40 -3.79
C GLN A 151 1.97 22.31 -3.82
N PRO A 152 2.13 23.62 -4.01
CA PRO A 152 1.01 24.53 -4.24
C PRO A 152 0.14 24.07 -5.41
N TRP A 153 -1.13 24.46 -5.40
CA TRP A 153 -2.00 24.32 -6.55
C TRP A 153 -1.50 25.22 -7.68
N ALA A 154 -1.48 24.71 -8.91
CA ALA A 154 -1.06 25.52 -10.04
C ALA A 154 -2.10 26.61 -10.37
N ALA A 155 -1.66 27.72 -10.95
CA ALA A 155 -2.55 28.78 -11.39
C ALA A 155 -3.54 28.24 -12.45
N GLY A 156 -4.84 28.43 -12.20
CA GLY A 156 -5.91 27.95 -13.08
C GLY A 156 -6.25 26.46 -12.93
N GLU A 157 -5.58 25.72 -12.06
CA GLU A 157 -5.92 24.34 -11.74
C GLU A 157 -7.23 24.23 -10.96
N THR A 158 -8.09 23.29 -11.36
CA THR A 158 -9.27 22.96 -10.57
C THR A 158 -8.87 22.25 -9.30
N ARG A 159 -9.09 22.89 -8.16
CA ARG A 159 -8.83 22.28 -6.85
C ARG A 159 -9.91 21.24 -6.55
N GLU A 160 -9.51 20.01 -6.32
CA GLU A 160 -10.39 18.89 -5.98
C GLU A 160 -9.75 18.01 -4.91
N SER A 161 -10.52 17.72 -3.88
CA SER A 161 -10.15 16.65 -2.93
C SER A 161 -10.42 15.30 -3.57
N LYS A 162 -9.43 14.42 -3.52
CA LYS A 162 -9.53 13.04 -4.05
C LYS A 162 -8.89 12.09 -3.06
N MET A 163 -9.67 11.17 -2.49
CA MET A 163 -9.18 10.13 -1.60
C MET A 163 -9.52 8.74 -2.13
N VAL A 164 -8.59 7.83 -2.01
CA VAL A 164 -8.75 6.41 -2.33
C VAL A 164 -8.64 5.62 -1.04
N PHE A 165 -9.57 4.71 -0.82
CA PHE A 165 -9.60 3.76 0.29
C PHE A 165 -9.54 2.35 -0.27
N ILE A 166 -8.71 1.52 0.31
CA ILE A 166 -8.57 0.09 -0.02
C ILE A 166 -8.67 -0.68 1.30
N GLY A 167 -9.51 -1.68 1.34
CA GLY A 167 -9.68 -2.48 2.54
C GLY A 167 -10.70 -3.60 2.38
N LYS A 168 -10.85 -4.34 3.46
CA LYS A 168 -11.78 -5.45 3.59
C LYS A 168 -13.06 -4.95 4.27
N ASP A 169 -14.22 -5.31 3.73
CA ASP A 169 -15.53 -4.90 4.27
C ASP A 169 -15.62 -3.39 4.56
N LEU A 170 -15.14 -2.58 3.62
CA LEU A 170 -15.07 -1.12 3.83
C LEU A 170 -16.44 -0.52 4.15
N PRO A 171 -16.56 0.28 5.23
CA PRO A 171 -17.80 0.97 5.58
C PRO A 171 -18.02 2.17 4.64
N ARG A 172 -18.23 1.90 3.36
CA ARG A 172 -18.27 2.89 2.29
C ARG A 172 -19.26 4.02 2.57
N GLU A 173 -20.48 3.69 2.97
CA GLU A 173 -21.51 4.69 3.26
C GLU A 173 -21.10 5.63 4.41
N ALA A 174 -20.50 5.08 5.48
CA ALA A 174 -20.00 5.85 6.60
C ALA A 174 -18.85 6.78 6.17
N LEU A 175 -17.92 6.27 5.35
CA LEU A 175 -16.82 7.04 4.79
C LEU A 175 -17.31 8.19 3.91
N GLU A 176 -18.18 7.91 2.94
CA GLU A 176 -18.74 8.92 2.05
C GLU A 176 -19.51 10.01 2.81
N LYS A 177 -20.33 9.62 3.78
CA LYS A 177 -21.12 10.54 4.62
C LYS A 177 -20.24 11.42 5.50
N GLY A 178 -19.23 10.83 6.13
CA GLY A 178 -18.31 11.58 7.00
C GLY A 178 -17.43 12.56 6.20
N LEU A 179 -16.85 12.10 5.08
CA LEU A 179 -16.10 12.97 4.18
C LEU A 179 -16.95 14.14 3.65
N THR A 180 -18.19 13.87 3.27
CA THR A 180 -19.12 14.93 2.81
C THR A 180 -19.43 15.95 3.91
N ARG A 181 -19.54 15.50 5.18
CA ARG A 181 -19.76 16.39 6.32
C ARG A 181 -18.54 17.22 6.70
N SER A 182 -17.36 16.81 6.26
CA SER A 182 -16.11 17.54 6.49
C SER A 182 -15.87 18.68 5.47
N VAL A 183 -16.83 18.97 4.61
CA VAL A 183 -16.79 20.15 3.75
C VAL A 183 -16.91 21.42 4.62
N ALA A 184 -16.16 22.49 4.24
CA ALA A 184 -16.12 23.77 4.94
C ALA A 184 -17.43 24.55 4.79
#